data_60d44d9d75b31a2e1b50797585d378ca
#
_entry.id   60d44d9d75b31a2e1b50797585d378ca
#
_cell.length_a   1.000
_cell.length_b   1.000
_cell.length_c   1.000
_cell.angle_alpha   90.00
_cell.angle_beta   90.00
_cell.angle_gamma   90.00
#
_symmetry.space_group_name_H-M   'P 1'
#
loop_
_entity.id
_entity.type
_entity.pdbx_description
1 polymer ?
#
loop_
_entity_poly.entity_id
_entity_poly.type
_entity_poly.pdbx_seq_one_letter_code
_entity_poly.pdbx_strand_id
1 'polypeptide(L)'
;MQKKVLPVLFATLLLDMIGIGMIIPIIPVIFTDPASPSFLLHGYSTAMQYLVAGLITALFGLMQFVAAPILGELSDVYGRKRLLTLGVGVLAISQLVFGFGIEIASVALLLVARAVAGLAGANFSIARAAIADVSAPADRAKNFGLIGAAFGIGFILGPLLGGWIAGATGNPAAPFWAAG
;
A
#
# COMPACT_ATOMS: atom_id res chain seq x y z
N MET A 1 -27.23 -5.64 -10.33
CA MET A 1 -26.09 -4.74 -9.97
C MET A 1 -25.08 -5.41 -9.03
N GLN A 2 -25.46 -6.22 -8.07
CA GLN A 2 -24.58 -6.87 -7.07
C GLN A 2 -23.44 -7.74 -7.71
N LYS A 3 -23.73 -8.49 -8.78
CA LYS A 3 -22.75 -9.40 -9.43
C LYS A 3 -21.52 -8.69 -10.01
N LYS A 4 -21.55 -7.37 -10.24
CA LYS A 4 -20.44 -6.60 -10.82
C LYS A 4 -19.63 -5.84 -9.77
N VAL A 5 -20.16 -5.62 -8.56
CA VAL A 5 -19.51 -4.81 -7.53
C VAL A 5 -18.43 -5.61 -6.79
N LEU A 6 -18.71 -6.85 -6.40
CA LEU A 6 -17.77 -7.70 -5.66
C LEU A 6 -16.44 -7.95 -6.39
N PRO A 7 -16.41 -8.28 -7.70
CA PRO A 7 -15.15 -8.42 -8.43
C PRO A 7 -14.33 -7.13 -8.47
N VAL A 8 -14.99 -5.97 -8.58
CA VAL A 8 -14.30 -4.67 -8.58
C VAL A 8 -13.68 -4.40 -7.21
N LEU A 9 -14.43 -4.62 -6.13
CA LEU A 9 -13.91 -4.45 -4.77
C LEU A 9 -12.74 -5.41 -4.48
N PHE A 10 -12.85 -6.66 -4.93
CA PHE A 10 -11.76 -7.64 -4.82
C PHE A 10 -10.51 -7.17 -5.57
N ALA A 11 -10.66 -6.72 -6.84
CA ALA A 11 -9.55 -6.22 -7.64
C ALA A 11 -8.90 -4.99 -7.00
N THR A 12 -9.69 -4.06 -6.49
CA THR A 12 -9.18 -2.87 -5.77
C THR A 12 -8.35 -3.28 -4.55
N LEU A 13 -8.88 -4.16 -3.69
CA LEU A 13 -8.16 -4.64 -2.51
C LEU A 13 -6.91 -5.44 -2.88
N LEU A 14 -6.98 -6.24 -3.93
CA LEU A 14 -5.82 -7.00 -4.41
C LEU A 14 -4.70 -6.07 -4.89
N LEU A 15 -5.03 -5.04 -5.67
CA LEU A 15 -4.05 -4.04 -6.12
C LEU A 15 -3.45 -3.26 -4.95
N ASP A 16 -4.26 -2.85 -3.97
CA ASP A 16 -3.78 -2.20 -2.75
C ASP A 16 -2.78 -3.10 -2.00
N MET A 17 -3.09 -4.40 -1.86
CA MET A 17 -2.22 -5.36 -1.15
C MET A 17 -0.93 -5.68 -1.93
N ILE A 18 -1.00 -5.74 -3.26
CA ILE A 18 0.20 -5.86 -4.11
C ILE A 18 1.10 -4.63 -3.91
N GLY A 19 0.53 -3.42 -4.00
CA GLY A 19 1.28 -2.18 -3.81
C GLY A 19 1.96 -2.08 -2.44
N ILE A 20 1.27 -2.49 -1.37
CA ILE A 20 1.84 -2.56 -0.02
C ILE A 20 2.95 -3.63 0.04
N GLY A 21 2.72 -4.79 -0.58
CA GLY A 21 3.66 -5.90 -0.56
C GLY A 21 4.97 -5.62 -1.31
N MET A 22 4.92 -4.84 -2.39
CA MET A 22 6.10 -4.51 -3.20
C MET A 22 7.21 -3.81 -2.42
N ILE A 23 6.88 -3.08 -1.35
CA ILE A 23 7.87 -2.36 -0.56
C ILE A 23 8.70 -3.29 0.34
N ILE A 24 8.17 -4.45 0.71
CA ILE A 24 8.80 -5.35 1.68
C ILE A 24 10.24 -5.71 1.29
N PRO A 25 10.53 -6.19 0.06
CA PRO A 25 11.89 -6.49 -0.34
C PRO A 25 12.77 -5.24 -0.58
N ILE A 26 12.17 -4.09 -0.79
CA ILE A 26 12.89 -2.85 -1.13
C ILE A 26 13.45 -2.14 0.11
N ILE A 27 12.71 -2.17 1.23
CA ILE A 27 13.14 -1.51 2.48
C ILE A 27 14.55 -1.92 2.93
N PRO A 28 14.89 -3.22 3.02
CA PRO A 28 16.24 -3.62 3.38
C PRO A 28 17.29 -3.09 2.40
N VAL A 29 17.02 -3.15 1.10
CA VAL A 29 17.95 -2.74 0.04
C VAL A 29 18.32 -1.26 0.15
N ILE A 30 17.37 -0.39 0.50
CA ILE A 30 17.61 1.06 0.53
C ILE A 30 18.01 1.60 1.91
N PHE A 31 17.75 0.86 3.00
CA PHE A 31 18.00 1.37 4.34
C PHE A 31 18.97 0.55 5.20
N THR A 32 19.14 -0.75 4.92
CA THR A 32 19.91 -1.65 5.82
C THR A 32 20.98 -2.47 5.12
N ASP A 33 21.11 -2.37 3.79
CA ASP A 33 22.16 -3.05 3.04
C ASP A 33 23.20 -2.04 2.51
N PRO A 34 24.34 -1.86 3.21
CA PRO A 34 25.39 -0.93 2.78
C PRO A 34 26.08 -1.33 1.48
N ALA A 35 25.94 -2.59 1.04
CA ALA A 35 26.49 -3.06 -0.24
C ALA A 35 25.60 -2.67 -1.43
N SER A 36 24.35 -2.24 -1.18
CA SER A 36 23.45 -1.80 -2.22
C SER A 36 23.87 -0.46 -2.81
N PRO A 37 23.92 -0.31 -4.15
CA PRO A 37 24.16 0.97 -4.81
C PRO A 37 23.10 2.04 -4.47
N SER A 38 21.93 1.60 -4.04
CA SER A 38 20.79 2.45 -3.70
C SER A 38 20.61 2.67 -2.19
N PHE A 39 21.65 2.35 -1.40
CA PHE A 39 21.62 2.55 0.04
C PHE A 39 21.61 4.05 0.37
N LEU A 40 20.65 4.47 1.21
CA LEU A 40 20.38 5.89 1.45
C LEU A 40 21.01 6.44 2.74
N LEU A 41 21.39 5.57 3.68
CA LEU A 41 21.83 5.99 5.03
C LEU A 41 23.36 5.85 5.23
N HIS A 42 24.12 6.34 4.26
CA HIS A 42 25.59 6.37 4.38
C HIS A 42 26.02 7.20 5.61
N GLY A 43 26.94 6.64 6.41
CA GLY A 43 27.47 7.32 7.60
C GLY A 43 26.60 7.25 8.84
N TYR A 44 25.39 6.69 8.76
CA TYR A 44 24.54 6.48 9.93
C TYR A 44 24.82 5.14 10.62
N SER A 45 24.64 5.11 11.95
CA SER A 45 24.77 3.87 12.72
C SER A 45 23.73 2.83 12.31
N THR A 46 24.07 1.54 12.46
CA THR A 46 23.14 0.43 12.18
C THR A 46 21.82 0.57 12.92
N ALA A 47 21.85 1.05 14.16
CA ALA A 47 20.63 1.32 14.94
C ALA A 47 19.73 2.35 14.26
N MET A 48 20.30 3.44 13.71
CA MET A 48 19.54 4.47 12.98
C MET A 48 18.96 3.92 11.67
N GLN A 49 19.70 3.09 10.95
CA GLN A 49 19.24 2.44 9.72
C GLN A 49 17.97 1.60 9.97
N TYR A 50 18.00 0.75 10.98
CA TYR A 50 16.82 -0.06 11.36
C TYR A 50 15.67 0.79 11.92
N LEU A 51 15.97 1.87 12.64
CA LEU A 51 14.95 2.80 13.14
C LEU A 51 14.21 3.47 11.99
N VAL A 52 14.93 3.99 10.98
CA VAL A 52 14.32 4.62 9.80
C VAL A 52 13.51 3.61 8.99
N ALA A 53 14.05 2.42 8.74
CA ALA A 53 13.34 1.33 8.04
C ALA A 53 12.04 0.95 8.77
N GLY A 54 12.11 0.81 10.09
CA GLY A 54 10.94 0.54 10.93
C GLY A 54 9.93 1.69 10.93
N LEU A 55 10.38 2.94 11.01
CA LEU A 55 9.53 4.12 11.00
C LEU A 55 8.75 4.25 9.69
N ILE A 56 9.41 4.07 8.54
CA ILE A 56 8.77 4.12 7.21
C ILE A 56 7.69 3.04 7.10
N THR A 57 7.94 1.85 7.63
CA THR A 57 6.96 0.76 7.61
C THR A 57 5.80 1.03 8.56
N ALA A 58 6.10 1.45 9.80
CA ALA A 58 5.10 1.71 10.83
C ALA A 58 4.22 2.92 10.51
N LEU A 59 4.78 3.96 9.88
CA LEU A 59 4.07 5.20 9.57
C LEU A 59 2.87 4.96 8.65
N PHE A 60 3.00 4.06 7.67
CA PHE A 60 1.88 3.65 6.83
C PHE A 60 0.74 3.06 7.67
N GLY A 61 1.03 2.07 8.51
CA GLY A 61 0.03 1.42 9.36
C GLY A 61 -0.60 2.37 10.38
N LEU A 62 0.20 3.26 10.97
CA LEU A 62 -0.28 4.26 11.91
C LEU A 62 -1.26 5.24 11.25
N MET A 63 -0.90 5.78 10.08
CA MET A 63 -1.77 6.69 9.34
C MET A 63 -3.05 5.99 8.85
N GLN A 64 -2.95 4.74 8.41
CA GLN A 64 -4.10 3.93 8.04
C GLN A 64 -5.03 3.69 9.23
N PHE A 65 -4.48 3.39 10.40
CA PHE A 65 -5.26 3.20 11.62
C PHE A 65 -6.07 4.46 11.99
N VAL A 66 -5.44 5.63 11.92
CA VAL A 66 -6.09 6.91 12.21
C VAL A 66 -7.14 7.27 11.14
N ALA A 67 -6.82 7.03 9.87
CA ALA A 67 -7.71 7.38 8.76
C ALA A 67 -8.91 6.44 8.60
N ALA A 68 -8.79 5.18 9.02
CA ALA A 68 -9.81 4.15 8.77
C ALA A 68 -11.20 4.51 9.32
N PRO A 69 -11.40 4.96 10.57
CA PRO A 69 -12.71 5.37 11.06
C PRO A 69 -13.23 6.61 10.31
N ILE A 70 -12.38 7.61 10.09
CA ILE A 70 -12.74 8.88 9.45
C ILE A 70 -13.22 8.64 8.01
N LEU A 71 -12.44 7.92 7.22
CA LEU A 71 -12.81 7.63 5.83
C LEU A 71 -13.97 6.63 5.73
N GLY A 72 -14.13 5.76 6.72
CA GLY A 72 -15.31 4.92 6.86
C GLY A 72 -16.57 5.75 6.94
N GLU A 73 -16.68 6.68 7.88
CA GLU A 73 -17.81 7.59 8.07
C GLU A 73 -18.01 8.51 6.85
N LEU A 74 -16.93 9.11 6.33
CA LEU A 74 -17.00 9.93 5.13
C LEU A 74 -17.57 9.16 3.93
N SER A 75 -17.28 7.87 3.82
CA SER A 75 -17.78 7.05 2.73
C SER A 75 -19.29 6.80 2.81
N ASP A 76 -19.88 6.89 3.98
CA ASP A 76 -21.34 6.82 4.16
C ASP A 76 -22.02 8.09 3.63
N VAL A 77 -21.38 9.24 3.81
CA VAL A 77 -21.92 10.56 3.41
C VAL A 77 -21.67 10.85 1.92
N TYR A 78 -20.42 10.68 1.47
CA TYR A 78 -20.00 11.07 0.11
C TYR A 78 -20.12 9.95 -0.92
N GLY A 79 -20.41 8.72 -0.47
CA GLY A 79 -20.57 7.53 -1.27
C GLY A 79 -19.29 6.70 -1.41
N ARG A 80 -19.44 5.36 -1.17
CA ARG A 80 -18.34 4.37 -1.18
C ARG A 80 -17.47 4.44 -2.42
N LYS A 81 -18.09 4.46 -3.61
CA LYS A 81 -17.37 4.45 -4.89
C LYS A 81 -16.45 5.66 -5.04
N ARG A 82 -16.94 6.87 -4.71
CA ARG A 82 -16.17 8.10 -4.87
C ARG A 82 -14.93 8.09 -3.99
N LEU A 83 -15.08 7.73 -2.72
CA LEU A 83 -13.96 7.67 -1.79
C LEU A 83 -12.94 6.57 -2.13
N LEU A 84 -13.41 5.39 -2.54
CA LEU A 84 -12.51 4.32 -3.03
C LEU A 84 -11.71 4.78 -4.25
N THR A 85 -12.35 5.43 -5.22
CA THR A 85 -11.63 5.92 -6.42
C THR A 85 -10.58 6.97 -6.06
N LEU A 86 -10.93 7.91 -5.16
CA LEU A 86 -9.98 8.91 -4.68
C LEU A 86 -8.82 8.26 -3.91
N GLY A 87 -9.12 7.31 -3.02
CA GLY A 87 -8.11 6.59 -2.25
C GLY A 87 -7.12 5.83 -3.14
N VAL A 88 -7.61 5.11 -4.15
CA VAL A 88 -6.74 4.42 -5.13
C VAL A 88 -5.88 5.43 -5.89
N GLY A 89 -6.43 6.57 -6.34
CA GLY A 89 -5.67 7.61 -7.01
C GLY A 89 -4.58 8.22 -6.14
N VAL A 90 -4.88 8.49 -4.86
CA VAL A 90 -3.88 9.00 -3.90
C VAL A 90 -2.81 7.94 -3.62
N LEU A 91 -3.18 6.67 -3.50
CA LEU A 91 -2.20 5.57 -3.37
C LEU A 91 -1.27 5.50 -4.58
N ALA A 92 -1.81 5.54 -5.79
CA ALA A 92 -1.01 5.54 -7.02
C ALA A 92 -0.01 6.71 -7.04
N ILE A 93 -0.47 7.93 -6.77
CA ILE A 93 0.41 9.11 -6.68
C ILE A 93 1.46 8.92 -5.59
N SER A 94 1.09 8.38 -4.43
CA SER A 94 2.03 8.13 -3.33
C SER A 94 3.11 7.13 -3.71
N GLN A 95 2.80 6.11 -4.52
CA GLN A 95 3.79 5.18 -5.05
C GLN A 95 4.78 5.89 -5.98
N LEU A 96 4.30 6.73 -6.90
CA LEU A 96 5.16 7.53 -7.77
C LEU A 96 6.08 8.45 -6.96
N VAL A 97 5.53 9.15 -5.94
CA VAL A 97 6.32 10.01 -5.04
C VAL A 97 7.35 9.20 -4.25
N PHE A 98 7.01 7.98 -3.83
CA PHE A 98 7.96 7.09 -3.14
C PHE A 98 9.09 6.66 -4.07
N GLY A 99 8.78 6.24 -5.30
CA GLY A 99 9.78 5.91 -6.32
C GLY A 99 10.73 7.09 -6.59
N PHE A 100 10.17 8.28 -6.78
CA PHE A 100 10.96 9.52 -6.95
C PHE A 100 11.82 9.82 -5.72
N GLY A 101 11.29 9.60 -4.52
CA GLY A 101 12.04 9.77 -3.26
C GLY A 101 13.28 8.87 -3.16
N ILE A 102 13.20 7.64 -3.70
CA ILE A 102 14.36 6.74 -3.81
C ILE A 102 15.40 7.34 -4.76
N GLU A 103 15.00 7.80 -5.94
CA GLU A 103 15.92 8.32 -6.96
C GLU A 103 16.68 9.57 -6.50
N ILE A 104 16.01 10.47 -5.77
CA ILE A 104 16.66 11.69 -5.24
C ILE A 104 17.27 11.48 -3.84
N ALA A 105 17.30 10.25 -3.34
CA ALA A 105 17.83 9.88 -2.02
C ALA A 105 17.22 10.68 -0.84
N SER A 106 15.93 11.03 -0.91
CA SER A 106 15.24 11.85 0.08
C SER A 106 14.41 11.03 1.06
N VAL A 107 14.96 10.71 2.23
CA VAL A 107 14.23 10.02 3.31
C VAL A 107 12.99 10.78 3.74
N ALA A 108 13.04 12.12 3.78
CA ALA A 108 11.88 12.95 4.13
C ALA A 108 10.72 12.75 3.14
N LEU A 109 11.01 12.68 1.83
CA LEU A 109 9.98 12.43 0.82
C LEU A 109 9.39 11.03 0.92
N LEU A 110 10.22 10.04 1.24
CA LEU A 110 9.76 8.66 1.49
C LEU A 110 8.81 8.60 2.69
N LEU A 111 9.12 9.30 3.79
CA LEU A 111 8.23 9.40 4.95
C LEU A 111 6.90 10.08 4.60
N VAL A 112 6.93 11.20 3.87
CA VAL A 112 5.70 11.89 3.43
C VAL A 112 4.86 10.99 2.53
N ALA A 113 5.48 10.33 1.55
CA ALA A 113 4.78 9.39 0.67
C ALA A 113 4.12 8.26 1.46
N ARG A 114 4.80 7.70 2.47
CA ARG A 114 4.25 6.65 3.34
C ARG A 114 3.11 7.14 4.22
N ALA A 115 3.22 8.35 4.77
CA ALA A 115 2.14 8.95 5.54
C ALA A 115 0.89 9.16 4.68
N VAL A 116 1.03 9.74 3.49
CA VAL A 116 -0.07 9.97 2.55
C VAL A 116 -0.66 8.65 2.05
N ALA A 117 0.18 7.66 1.70
CA ALA A 117 -0.27 6.33 1.34
C ALA A 117 -1.06 5.66 2.46
N GLY A 118 -0.62 5.81 3.72
CA GLY A 118 -1.34 5.28 4.88
C GLY A 118 -2.72 5.90 5.04
N LEU A 119 -2.84 7.22 4.93
CA LEU A 119 -4.14 7.91 4.96
C LEU A 119 -5.07 7.40 3.85
N ALA A 120 -4.57 7.23 2.64
CA ALA A 120 -5.34 6.70 1.52
C ALA A 120 -5.64 5.19 1.65
N GLY A 121 -4.77 4.43 2.32
CA GLY A 121 -4.91 2.98 2.54
C GLY A 121 -6.13 2.56 3.37
N ALA A 122 -6.89 3.50 3.93
CA ALA A 122 -8.19 3.25 4.56
C ALA A 122 -9.28 2.75 3.58
N ASN A 123 -8.96 2.61 2.28
CA ASN A 123 -9.79 1.90 1.28
C ASN A 123 -10.29 0.55 1.78
N PHE A 124 -9.49 -0.12 2.62
CA PHE A 124 -9.86 -1.39 3.23
C PHE A 124 -11.13 -1.30 4.09
N SER A 125 -11.28 -0.25 4.91
CA SER A 125 -12.47 -0.06 5.74
C SER A 125 -13.70 0.27 4.87
N ILE A 126 -13.53 1.08 3.84
CA ILE A 126 -14.58 1.43 2.89
C ILE A 126 -15.04 0.20 2.08
N ALA A 127 -14.09 -0.62 1.62
CA ALA A 127 -14.39 -1.85 0.87
C ALA A 127 -15.14 -2.87 1.74
N ARG A 128 -14.77 -3.03 3.02
CA ARG A 128 -15.50 -3.88 3.98
C ARG A 128 -16.95 -3.43 4.14
N ALA A 129 -17.15 -2.13 4.31
CA ALA A 129 -18.48 -1.57 4.43
C ALA A 129 -19.28 -1.76 3.12
N ALA A 130 -18.67 -1.51 1.96
CA ALA A 130 -19.30 -1.75 0.66
C ALA A 130 -19.69 -3.22 0.44
N ILE A 131 -18.85 -4.18 0.87
CA ILE A 131 -19.17 -5.62 0.82
C ILE A 131 -20.36 -5.93 1.73
N ALA A 132 -20.40 -5.34 2.94
CA ALA A 132 -21.52 -5.53 3.86
C ALA A 132 -22.84 -5.02 3.25
N ASP A 133 -22.80 -3.84 2.60
CA ASP A 133 -23.98 -3.20 2.00
C ASP A 133 -24.57 -4.01 0.84
N VAL A 134 -23.72 -4.69 0.04
CA VAL A 134 -24.16 -5.46 -1.13
C VAL A 134 -24.38 -6.95 -0.84
N SER A 135 -24.08 -7.44 0.35
CA SER A 135 -24.15 -8.86 0.69
C SER A 135 -25.45 -9.21 1.41
N ALA A 136 -26.18 -10.18 0.88
CA ALA A 136 -27.26 -10.80 1.62
C ALA A 136 -26.71 -11.48 2.89
N PRO A 137 -27.51 -11.55 4.00
CA PRO A 137 -27.03 -12.13 5.26
C PRO A 137 -26.41 -13.55 5.11
N ALA A 138 -26.98 -14.37 4.26
CA ALA A 138 -26.50 -15.74 3.98
C ALA A 138 -25.15 -15.77 3.27
N ASP A 139 -24.79 -14.76 2.46
CA ASP A 139 -23.58 -14.69 1.65
C ASP A 139 -22.47 -13.86 2.30
N ARG A 140 -22.72 -13.19 3.41
CA ARG A 140 -21.77 -12.27 4.04
C ARG A 140 -20.44 -12.95 4.34
N ALA A 141 -20.44 -14.10 4.98
CA ALA A 141 -19.22 -14.81 5.34
C ALA A 141 -18.36 -15.13 4.10
N LYS A 142 -18.99 -15.61 3.01
CA LYS A 142 -18.34 -15.90 1.73
C LYS A 142 -17.75 -14.62 1.10
N ASN A 143 -18.50 -13.54 1.08
CA ASN A 143 -18.08 -12.28 0.45
C ASN A 143 -16.97 -11.60 1.25
N PHE A 144 -16.98 -11.67 2.59
CA PHE A 144 -15.86 -11.23 3.41
C PHE A 144 -14.62 -12.10 3.23
N GLY A 145 -14.77 -13.38 2.87
CA GLY A 145 -13.66 -14.25 2.49
C GLY A 145 -12.84 -13.72 1.30
N LEU A 146 -13.45 -12.93 0.40
CA LEU A 146 -12.73 -12.25 -0.70
C LEU A 146 -11.66 -11.29 -0.19
N ILE A 147 -11.89 -10.65 0.95
CA ILE A 147 -10.90 -9.77 1.59
C ILE A 147 -9.67 -10.58 1.98
N GLY A 148 -9.87 -11.71 2.67
CA GLY A 148 -8.78 -12.60 3.04
C GLY A 148 -8.03 -13.15 1.83
N ALA A 149 -8.74 -13.50 0.76
CA ALA A 149 -8.13 -13.92 -0.50
C ALA A 149 -7.29 -12.81 -1.14
N ALA A 150 -7.81 -11.56 -1.18
CA ALA A 150 -7.05 -10.41 -1.70
C ALA A 150 -5.77 -10.17 -0.89
N PHE A 151 -5.84 -10.26 0.44
CA PHE A 151 -4.68 -10.19 1.33
C PHE A 151 -3.66 -11.31 1.02
N GLY A 152 -4.08 -12.56 1.05
CA GLY A 152 -3.19 -13.70 0.83
C GLY A 152 -2.49 -13.64 -0.51
N ILE A 153 -3.24 -13.40 -1.59
CA ILE A 153 -2.69 -13.30 -2.95
C ILE A 153 -1.79 -12.06 -3.07
N GLY A 154 -2.23 -10.90 -2.56
CA GLY A 154 -1.48 -9.66 -2.64
C GLY A 154 -0.16 -9.70 -1.88
N PHE A 155 -0.13 -10.31 -0.69
CA PHE A 155 1.10 -10.51 0.10
C PHE A 155 2.07 -11.52 -0.52
N ILE A 156 1.63 -12.39 -1.41
CA ILE A 156 2.50 -13.27 -2.19
C ILE A 156 3.00 -12.53 -3.44
N LEU A 157 2.08 -11.96 -4.21
CA LEU A 157 2.41 -11.30 -5.48
C LEU A 157 3.17 -9.99 -5.29
N GLY A 158 2.88 -9.23 -4.24
CA GLY A 158 3.54 -7.95 -3.97
C GLY A 158 5.05 -8.06 -3.86
N PRO A 159 5.58 -8.81 -2.87
CA PRO A 159 7.02 -9.01 -2.73
C PRO A 159 7.66 -9.68 -3.94
N LEU A 160 6.97 -10.64 -4.57
CA LEU A 160 7.45 -11.32 -5.78
C LEU A 160 7.64 -10.33 -6.93
N LEU A 161 6.63 -9.51 -7.23
CA LEU A 161 6.70 -8.50 -8.29
C LEU A 161 7.68 -7.39 -7.94
N GLY A 162 7.66 -6.90 -6.71
CA GLY A 162 8.57 -5.85 -6.24
C GLY A 162 10.04 -6.28 -6.36
N GLY A 163 10.37 -7.47 -5.87
CA GLY A 163 11.72 -8.02 -5.95
C GLY A 163 12.14 -8.33 -7.38
N TRP A 164 11.24 -8.92 -8.19
CA TRP A 164 11.52 -9.25 -9.59
C TRP A 164 11.76 -7.99 -10.44
N ILE A 165 10.89 -6.98 -10.35
CA ILE A 165 11.04 -5.73 -11.12
C ILE A 165 12.33 -5.00 -10.70
N ALA A 166 12.60 -4.87 -9.40
CA ALA A 166 13.81 -4.25 -8.90
C ALA A 166 15.07 -4.99 -9.35
N GLY A 167 15.08 -6.33 -9.29
CA GLY A 167 16.18 -7.16 -9.73
C GLY A 167 16.40 -7.12 -11.24
N ALA A 168 15.34 -7.16 -12.05
CA ALA A 168 15.41 -7.13 -13.50
C ALA A 168 15.88 -5.76 -14.03
N THR A 169 15.53 -4.67 -13.35
CA THR A 169 15.90 -3.30 -13.74
C THR A 169 17.18 -2.80 -13.08
N GLY A 170 17.64 -3.46 -12.01
CA GLY A 170 18.70 -2.95 -11.14
C GLY A 170 18.33 -1.67 -10.38
N ASN A 171 17.05 -1.27 -10.41
CA ASN A 171 16.55 -0.04 -9.80
C ASN A 171 15.44 -0.33 -8.78
N PRO A 172 15.65 -0.09 -7.47
CA PRO A 172 14.64 -0.31 -6.45
C PRO A 172 13.47 0.68 -6.52
N ALA A 173 13.55 1.75 -7.32
CA ALA A 173 12.43 2.65 -7.58
C ALA A 173 11.46 2.10 -8.65
N ALA A 174 11.92 1.22 -9.54
CA ALA A 174 11.13 0.71 -10.66
C ALA A 174 9.79 0.05 -10.27
N PRO A 175 9.69 -0.75 -9.19
CA PRO A 175 8.40 -1.30 -8.76
C PRO A 175 7.37 -0.23 -8.45
N PHE A 176 7.78 0.92 -7.91
CA PHE A 176 6.90 2.01 -7.55
C PHE A 176 6.41 2.80 -8.76
N TRP A 177 7.24 2.94 -9.79
CA TRP A 177 6.82 3.47 -11.09
C TRP A 177 5.80 2.56 -11.79
N ALA A 178 5.94 1.25 -11.64
CA ALA A 178 4.99 0.29 -12.20
C ALA A 178 3.67 0.21 -11.41
N ALA A 179 3.66 0.58 -10.13
CA ALA A 179 2.50 0.53 -9.25
C ALA A 179 1.67 1.83 -9.23
N GLY A 180 2.20 2.94 -9.70
CA GLY A 180 1.55 4.25 -9.81
C GLY A 180 0.96 4.47 -11.17
#